data_e2d20f1d84f47e9a92faf85e561b2c81
#
_entry.id   e2d20f1d84f47e9a92faf85e561b2c81
#
_cell.length_a   1.000
_cell.length_b   1.000
_cell.length_c   1.000
_cell.angle_alpha   90.00
_cell.angle_beta   90.00
_cell.angle_gamma   90.00
#
_symmetry.space_group_name_H-M   'P 1'
#
loop_
_entity.id
_entity.type
_entity.pdbx_description
1 polymer ?
#
loop_
_entity_poly.entity_id
_entity_poly.type
_entity_poly.pdbx_seq_one_letter_code
_entity_poly.pdbx_strand_id
1 'polypeptide(L)'
;MKRRNGYLQLGLAVFLSVSAILLFYDTLFGRRVLPVFGGQLIAAVQPVLIGALLAYLLAPAVNFFDRMLLVPLGGRKPKGRLGGCIRAVSVLLTWLVIGVLVYLLASVLLPELYKSVINLMGNVETYYNTINGWVRQLLDSNPELETLVSDRLKGYYTDITTWLDTLLPQATALMSAVSGGVVSALNFLLDLLVGIIVSIFLLATKEQCAAYARKVIFGLFSESSVPWVLRGIHKVDSIFSGFVRGKLLDSLIIGILCFICCSLFKFPYAPLVSVIVGVTNVIPFFGPFLGAIPSIFLILLDSPIQAVYFALFVLALQQLDGNVIGPLILGDKTGLSSLWVIVAILVGGSFFGVPGMFFGVPVFACFYSAANFFLDVRLRHKDLPLDTGSYTTDSPKTNIKAPPQEKNL
;
A
#
# COMPACT_ATOMS: atom_id res chain seq x y z
N MET A 1 28.09 40.00 -2.19
CA MET A 1 27.32 38.73 -2.25
C MET A 1 26.39 38.57 -3.45
N LYS A 2 25.92 39.59 -4.14
CA LYS A 2 25.00 39.48 -5.31
C LYS A 2 25.59 38.80 -6.56
N ARG A 3 26.91 38.87 -6.85
CA ARG A 3 27.52 38.26 -8.04
C ARG A 3 27.66 36.72 -7.97
N ARG A 4 27.73 36.15 -6.79
CA ARG A 4 27.91 34.68 -6.63
C ARG A 4 26.65 33.90 -6.96
N ASN A 5 25.46 34.49 -6.79
CA ASN A 5 24.18 33.87 -7.16
C ASN A 5 23.96 33.83 -8.68
N GLY A 6 24.53 34.78 -9.46
CA GLY A 6 24.40 34.79 -10.90
C GLY A 6 25.11 33.62 -11.60
N TYR A 7 26.32 33.26 -11.15
CA TYR A 7 27.03 32.09 -11.70
C TYR A 7 26.36 30.76 -11.35
N LEU A 8 25.76 30.66 -10.17
CA LEU A 8 25.00 29.48 -9.73
C LEU A 8 23.71 29.33 -10.55
N GLN A 9 23.01 30.43 -10.80
CA GLN A 9 21.82 30.46 -11.66
C GLN A 9 22.15 30.13 -13.10
N LEU A 10 23.26 30.66 -13.63
CA LEU A 10 23.71 30.36 -14.95
C LEU A 10 24.13 28.88 -15.09
N GLY A 11 24.89 28.36 -14.13
CA GLY A 11 25.26 26.94 -14.08
C GLY A 11 24.04 26.01 -14.02
N LEU A 12 23.03 26.38 -13.24
CA LEU A 12 21.78 25.63 -13.12
C LEU A 12 20.95 25.70 -14.41
N ALA A 13 20.92 26.87 -15.07
CA ALA A 13 20.22 27.03 -16.33
C ALA A 13 20.90 26.23 -17.45
N VAL A 14 22.23 26.24 -17.54
CA VAL A 14 23.02 25.44 -18.50
C VAL A 14 22.80 23.94 -18.22
N PHE A 15 22.87 23.51 -16.97
CA PHE A 15 22.63 22.12 -16.59
C PHE A 15 21.23 21.65 -17.00
N LEU A 16 20.20 22.45 -16.71
CA LEU A 16 18.80 22.13 -17.07
C LEU A 16 18.63 22.09 -18.61
N SER A 17 19.24 23.02 -19.33
CA SER A 17 19.17 23.04 -20.80
C SER A 17 19.84 21.82 -21.43
N VAL A 18 21.05 21.47 -20.98
CA VAL A 18 21.75 20.26 -21.44
C VAL A 18 20.96 18.99 -21.09
N SER A 19 20.43 18.90 -19.88
CA SER A 19 19.60 17.78 -19.46
C SER A 19 18.34 17.67 -20.31
N ALA A 20 17.67 18.77 -20.63
CA ALA A 20 16.49 18.80 -21.48
C ALA A 20 16.81 18.36 -22.92
N ILE A 21 17.95 18.80 -23.48
CA ILE A 21 18.41 18.39 -24.79
C ILE A 21 18.74 16.89 -24.84
N LEU A 22 19.40 16.36 -23.81
CA LEU A 22 19.72 14.94 -23.70
C LEU A 22 18.45 14.09 -23.58
N LEU A 23 17.46 14.52 -22.78
CA LEU A 23 16.15 13.88 -22.65
C LEU A 23 15.41 13.87 -24.00
N PHE A 24 15.38 15.01 -24.67
CA PHE A 24 14.73 15.16 -25.98
C PHE A 24 15.39 14.27 -27.05
N TYR A 25 16.72 14.24 -27.06
CA TYR A 25 17.51 13.40 -27.97
C TYR A 25 17.25 11.90 -27.73
N ASP A 26 17.29 11.46 -26.47
CA ASP A 26 17.06 10.07 -26.10
C ASP A 26 15.61 9.62 -26.44
N THR A 27 14.63 10.53 -26.29
CA THR A 27 13.23 10.29 -26.64
C THR A 27 13.02 10.19 -28.15
N LEU A 28 13.64 11.08 -28.95
CA LEU A 28 13.50 11.12 -30.39
C LEU A 28 14.21 9.98 -31.12
N PHE A 29 15.42 9.62 -30.67
CA PHE A 29 16.25 8.62 -31.35
C PHE A 29 16.10 7.21 -30.76
N GLY A 30 15.19 7.02 -29.79
CA GLY A 30 14.75 5.71 -29.30
C GLY A 30 15.85 4.86 -28.63
N ARG A 31 16.99 5.46 -28.26
CA ARG A 31 18.12 4.74 -27.63
C ARG A 31 17.81 4.21 -26.24
N ARG A 32 16.75 4.70 -25.59
CA ARG A 32 16.27 4.26 -24.26
C ARG A 32 17.35 4.19 -23.17
N VAL A 33 18.44 4.96 -23.33
CA VAL A 33 19.56 4.93 -22.37
C VAL A 33 19.13 5.45 -21.00
N LEU A 34 18.36 6.55 -20.98
CA LEU A 34 17.84 7.14 -19.74
C LEU A 34 16.81 6.25 -19.02
N PRO A 35 15.82 5.65 -19.69
CA PRO A 35 14.92 4.69 -19.04
C PRO A 35 15.66 3.46 -18.51
N VAL A 36 16.64 2.92 -19.24
CA VAL A 36 17.45 1.78 -18.78
C VAL A 36 18.29 2.16 -17.57
N PHE A 37 19.02 3.29 -17.63
CA PHE A 37 19.80 3.78 -16.50
C PHE A 37 18.92 4.11 -15.30
N GLY A 38 17.77 4.76 -15.51
CA GLY A 38 16.78 5.03 -14.46
C GLY A 38 16.25 3.74 -13.83
N GLY A 39 15.95 2.73 -14.65
CA GLY A 39 15.55 1.40 -14.19
C GLY A 39 16.61 0.71 -13.33
N GLN A 40 17.87 0.75 -13.76
CA GLN A 40 18.99 0.20 -12.98
C GLN A 40 19.20 0.95 -11.67
N LEU A 41 19.08 2.28 -11.67
CA LEU A 41 19.18 3.09 -10.46
C LEU A 41 18.05 2.77 -9.48
N ILE A 42 16.81 2.66 -9.98
CA ILE A 42 15.66 2.25 -9.15
C ILE A 42 15.86 0.86 -8.59
N ALA A 43 16.32 -0.10 -9.40
CA ALA A 43 16.61 -1.47 -8.95
C ALA A 43 17.71 -1.49 -7.87
N ALA A 44 18.76 -0.68 -8.01
CA ALA A 44 19.82 -0.58 -7.00
C ALA A 44 19.34 0.05 -5.68
N VAL A 45 18.40 1.00 -5.74
CA VAL A 45 17.85 1.69 -4.56
C VAL A 45 16.67 0.92 -3.94
N GLN A 46 16.03 0.04 -4.70
CA GLN A 46 14.85 -0.72 -4.25
C GLN A 46 15.02 -1.42 -2.89
N PRO A 47 16.12 -2.14 -2.57
CA PRO A 47 16.30 -2.76 -1.25
C PRO A 47 16.35 -1.72 -0.12
N VAL A 48 16.93 -0.54 -0.39
CA VAL A 48 16.99 0.56 0.58
C VAL A 48 15.60 1.14 0.84
N LEU A 49 14.79 1.31 -0.21
CA LEU A 49 13.42 1.78 -0.09
C LEU A 49 12.55 0.77 0.69
N ILE A 50 12.71 -0.51 0.41
CA ILE A 50 12.02 -1.59 1.16
C ILE A 50 12.45 -1.55 2.62
N GLY A 51 13.74 -1.44 2.90
CA GLY A 51 14.28 -1.33 4.26
C GLY A 51 13.77 -0.08 5.00
N ALA A 52 13.67 1.05 4.30
CA ALA A 52 13.11 2.28 4.86
C ALA A 52 11.61 2.15 5.17
N LEU A 53 10.86 1.52 4.27
CA LEU A 53 9.45 1.21 4.47
C LEU A 53 9.24 0.29 5.68
N LEU A 54 10.00 -0.79 5.78
CA LEU A 54 9.98 -1.70 6.94
C LEU A 54 10.33 -0.95 8.22
N ALA A 55 11.39 -0.14 8.22
CA ALA A 55 11.76 0.68 9.37
C ALA A 55 10.63 1.64 9.79
N TYR A 56 9.95 2.24 8.82
CA TYR A 56 8.83 3.14 9.07
C TYR A 56 7.63 2.41 9.70
N LEU A 57 7.29 1.22 9.17
CA LEU A 57 6.19 0.38 9.68
C LEU A 57 6.49 -0.15 11.09
N LEU A 58 7.74 -0.57 11.35
CA LEU A 58 8.15 -1.18 12.62
C LEU A 58 8.48 -0.14 13.70
N ALA A 59 8.65 1.12 13.35
CA ALA A 59 9.00 2.19 14.30
C ALA A 59 8.07 2.26 15.54
N PRO A 60 6.73 2.05 15.47
CA PRO A 60 5.87 2.03 16.64
C PRO A 60 6.16 0.87 17.57
N ALA A 61 6.39 -0.33 17.03
CA ALA A 61 6.72 -1.52 17.80
C ALA A 61 8.05 -1.35 18.53
N VAL A 62 9.08 -0.83 17.84
CA VAL A 62 10.35 -0.50 18.48
C VAL A 62 10.19 0.53 19.59
N ASN A 63 9.37 1.58 19.36
CA ASN A 63 9.12 2.59 20.39
C ASN A 63 8.33 2.02 21.58
N PHE A 64 7.49 1.02 21.37
CA PHE A 64 6.79 0.31 22.44
C PHE A 64 7.79 -0.47 23.31
N PHE A 65 8.69 -1.26 22.69
CA PHE A 65 9.73 -1.97 23.42
C PHE A 65 10.74 -1.03 24.08
N ASP A 66 11.11 0.09 23.44
CA ASP A 66 11.92 1.13 24.08
C ASP A 66 11.30 1.60 25.40
N ARG A 67 9.98 1.92 25.37
CA ARG A 67 9.27 2.35 26.57
C ARG A 67 9.25 1.27 27.64
N MET A 68 8.97 0.02 27.25
CA MET A 68 8.92 -1.12 28.15
C MET A 68 10.28 -1.33 28.85
N LEU A 69 11.39 -1.25 28.12
CA LEU A 69 12.75 -1.40 28.67
C LEU A 69 13.19 -0.19 29.50
N LEU A 70 12.59 0.99 29.29
CA LEU A 70 12.90 2.19 30.07
C LEU A 70 12.11 2.30 31.39
N VAL A 71 11.01 1.55 31.55
CA VAL A 71 10.19 1.56 32.78
C VAL A 71 11.03 1.25 34.03
N PRO A 72 11.91 0.20 34.06
CA PRO A 72 12.76 -0.08 35.22
C PRO A 72 13.79 1.00 35.52
N LEU A 73 14.10 1.87 34.55
CA LEU A 73 15.08 2.96 34.64
C LEU A 73 14.42 4.33 34.95
N GLY A 74 13.18 4.33 35.46
CA GLY A 74 12.46 5.55 35.79
C GLY A 74 11.99 6.36 34.58
N GLY A 75 11.84 5.72 33.39
CA GLY A 75 11.28 6.34 32.17
C GLY A 75 12.19 7.38 31.49
N ARG A 76 13.37 7.66 32.00
CA ARG A 76 14.33 8.61 31.40
C ARG A 76 15.29 7.88 30.46
N LYS A 77 15.39 8.34 29.23
CA LYS A 77 16.39 7.82 28.27
C LYS A 77 17.81 8.14 28.80
N PRO A 78 18.62 7.13 29.11
CA PRO A 78 20.00 7.35 29.53
C PRO A 78 20.78 7.96 28.35
N LYS A 79 21.60 8.98 28.65
CA LYS A 79 22.49 9.61 27.68
C LYS A 79 23.71 8.71 27.43
N GLY A 80 24.18 8.64 26.17
CA GLY A 80 25.40 7.92 25.80
C GLY A 80 25.21 6.46 25.38
N ARG A 81 26.21 5.61 25.63
CA ARG A 81 26.25 4.21 25.17
C ARG A 81 25.09 3.34 25.65
N LEU A 82 24.62 3.56 26.87
CA LEU A 82 23.45 2.86 27.44
C LEU A 82 22.15 3.09 26.66
N GLY A 83 21.90 4.31 26.21
CA GLY A 83 20.73 4.62 25.39
C GLY A 83 20.78 3.94 24.02
N GLY A 84 21.98 3.85 23.43
CA GLY A 84 22.22 3.09 22.19
C GLY A 84 22.00 1.59 22.36
N CYS A 85 22.47 1.00 23.47
CA CYS A 85 22.25 -0.42 23.77
C CYS A 85 20.76 -0.75 23.93
N ILE A 86 20.01 0.06 24.69
CA ILE A 86 18.55 -0.13 24.86
C ILE A 86 17.86 -0.11 23.49
N ARG A 87 18.21 0.87 22.66
CA ARG A 87 17.63 0.99 21.30
C ARG A 87 17.96 -0.24 20.45
N ALA A 88 19.21 -0.72 20.46
CA ALA A 88 19.60 -1.92 19.74
C ALA A 88 18.84 -3.17 20.22
N VAL A 89 18.69 -3.33 21.53
CA VAL A 89 17.90 -4.42 22.11
C VAL A 89 16.43 -4.33 21.73
N SER A 90 15.82 -3.13 21.75
CA SER A 90 14.43 -2.91 21.33
C SER A 90 14.23 -3.26 19.85
N VAL A 91 15.17 -2.91 18.98
CA VAL A 91 15.13 -3.24 17.55
C VAL A 91 15.24 -4.75 17.36
N LEU A 92 16.20 -5.41 18.00
CA LEU A 92 16.37 -6.87 17.93
C LEU A 92 15.13 -7.60 18.46
N LEU A 93 14.60 -7.16 19.61
CA LEU A 93 13.38 -7.74 20.19
C LEU A 93 12.17 -7.58 19.26
N THR A 94 12.04 -6.42 18.62
CA THR A 94 10.98 -6.18 17.63
C THR A 94 11.10 -7.16 16.46
N TRP A 95 12.28 -7.30 15.87
CA TRP A 95 12.51 -8.22 14.77
C TRP A 95 12.31 -9.68 15.18
N LEU A 96 12.73 -10.05 16.40
CA LEU A 96 12.50 -11.39 16.94
C LEU A 96 11.01 -11.68 17.10
N VAL A 97 10.25 -10.77 17.72
CA VAL A 97 8.80 -10.95 17.93
C VAL A 97 8.07 -11.04 16.59
N ILE A 98 8.40 -10.17 15.63
CA ILE A 98 7.79 -10.20 14.31
C ILE A 98 8.19 -11.47 13.55
N GLY A 99 9.45 -11.88 13.62
CA GLY A 99 9.92 -13.12 13.01
C GLY A 99 9.19 -14.35 13.56
N VAL A 100 9.02 -14.43 14.87
CA VAL A 100 8.23 -15.50 15.52
C VAL A 100 6.77 -15.43 15.10
N LEU A 101 6.16 -14.24 15.05
CA LEU A 101 4.76 -14.07 14.63
C LEU A 101 4.55 -14.51 13.18
N VAL A 102 5.44 -14.06 12.28
CA VAL A 102 5.40 -14.44 10.86
C VAL A 102 5.62 -15.94 10.70
N TYR A 103 6.56 -16.53 11.43
CA TYR A 103 6.80 -17.97 11.40
C TYR A 103 5.58 -18.77 11.87
N LEU A 104 4.97 -18.39 12.99
CA LEU A 104 3.76 -19.05 13.50
C LEU A 104 2.58 -18.91 12.51
N LEU A 105 2.39 -17.72 11.96
CA LEU A 105 1.36 -17.48 10.96
C LEU A 105 1.61 -18.31 9.69
N ALA A 106 2.84 -18.33 9.20
CA ALA A 106 3.24 -19.11 8.05
C ALA A 106 3.10 -20.62 8.29
N SER A 107 3.47 -21.11 9.47
CA SER A 107 3.39 -22.55 9.82
C SER A 107 1.94 -23.06 9.87
N VAL A 108 0.96 -22.19 10.12
CA VAL A 108 -0.47 -22.55 10.08
C VAL A 108 -1.07 -22.33 8.70
N LEU A 109 -0.82 -21.17 8.10
CA LEU A 109 -1.45 -20.78 6.83
C LEU A 109 -0.89 -21.53 5.62
N LEU A 110 0.45 -21.66 5.51
CA LEU A 110 1.05 -22.24 4.30
C LEU A 110 0.65 -23.70 4.06
N PRO A 111 0.59 -24.61 5.06
CA PRO A 111 0.08 -25.96 4.85
C PRO A 111 -1.37 -25.99 4.33
N GLU A 112 -2.23 -25.13 4.88
CA GLU A 112 -3.63 -25.07 4.46
C GLU A 112 -3.78 -24.44 3.07
N LEU A 113 -2.99 -23.43 2.74
CA LEU A 113 -2.92 -22.88 1.38
C LEU A 113 -2.44 -23.92 0.37
N TYR A 114 -1.38 -24.67 0.73
CA TYR A 114 -0.85 -25.75 -0.12
C TYR A 114 -1.89 -26.83 -0.40
N LYS A 115 -2.59 -27.30 0.64
CA LYS A 115 -3.71 -28.26 0.48
C LYS A 115 -4.82 -27.68 -0.41
N SER A 116 -5.18 -26.41 -0.23
CA SER A 116 -6.21 -25.74 -1.02
C SER A 116 -5.81 -25.64 -2.49
N VAL A 117 -4.53 -25.34 -2.79
CA VAL A 117 -4.01 -25.29 -4.16
C VAL A 117 -4.01 -26.69 -4.78
N ILE A 118 -3.56 -27.72 -4.06
CA ILE A 118 -3.60 -29.11 -4.58
C ILE A 118 -5.04 -29.57 -4.83
N ASN A 119 -5.97 -29.29 -3.93
CA ASN A 119 -7.37 -29.63 -4.12
C ASN A 119 -7.95 -28.90 -5.35
N LEU A 120 -7.61 -27.63 -5.52
CA LEU A 120 -8.00 -26.87 -6.71
C LEU A 120 -7.47 -27.53 -7.98
N MET A 121 -6.16 -27.86 -8.02
CA MET A 121 -5.54 -28.53 -9.16
C MET A 121 -6.20 -29.88 -9.48
N GLY A 122 -6.48 -30.68 -8.45
CA GLY A 122 -7.15 -31.98 -8.63
C GLY A 122 -8.58 -31.88 -9.15
N ASN A 123 -9.23 -30.74 -8.97
CA ASN A 123 -10.62 -30.52 -9.37
C ASN A 123 -10.79 -29.59 -10.59
N VAL A 124 -9.72 -29.01 -11.14
CA VAL A 124 -9.80 -28.06 -12.27
C VAL A 124 -10.53 -28.65 -13.47
N GLU A 125 -10.27 -29.92 -13.80
CA GLU A 125 -10.97 -30.62 -14.89
C GLU A 125 -12.46 -30.78 -14.59
N THR A 126 -12.80 -31.15 -13.37
CA THR A 126 -14.21 -31.25 -12.92
C THR A 126 -14.92 -29.91 -13.01
N TYR A 127 -14.26 -28.85 -12.61
CA TYR A 127 -14.79 -27.48 -12.69
C TYR A 127 -15.00 -27.04 -14.14
N TYR A 128 -14.03 -27.30 -15.02
CA TYR A 128 -14.17 -27.05 -16.45
C TYR A 128 -15.38 -27.79 -17.04
N ASN A 129 -15.51 -29.08 -16.74
CA ASN A 129 -16.62 -29.90 -17.23
C ASN A 129 -17.97 -29.42 -16.69
N THR A 130 -18.04 -28.98 -15.43
CA THR A 130 -19.24 -28.41 -14.80
C THR A 130 -19.66 -27.12 -15.49
N ILE A 131 -18.72 -26.18 -15.69
CA ILE A 131 -18.99 -24.91 -16.36
C ILE A 131 -19.42 -25.13 -17.80
N ASN A 132 -18.71 -26.02 -18.52
CA ASN A 132 -19.02 -26.36 -19.90
C ASN A 132 -20.42 -26.99 -20.01
N GLY A 133 -20.80 -27.80 -19.03
CA GLY A 133 -22.16 -28.36 -18.91
C GLY A 133 -23.22 -27.27 -18.76
N TRP A 134 -22.98 -26.28 -17.90
CA TRP A 134 -23.88 -25.13 -17.74
C TRP A 134 -23.97 -24.29 -19.03
N VAL A 135 -22.85 -24.04 -19.71
CA VAL A 135 -22.80 -23.32 -20.98
C VAL A 135 -23.66 -24.02 -22.03
N ARG A 136 -23.53 -25.33 -22.15
CA ARG A 136 -24.35 -26.14 -23.09
C ARG A 136 -25.84 -26.07 -22.77
N GLN A 137 -26.22 -26.19 -21.50
CA GLN A 137 -27.61 -26.09 -21.06
C GLN A 137 -28.22 -24.71 -21.30
N LEU A 138 -27.45 -23.61 -21.08
CA LEU A 138 -27.92 -22.27 -21.25
C LEU A 138 -27.95 -21.80 -22.71
N LEU A 139 -27.07 -22.34 -23.54
CA LEU A 139 -26.89 -21.93 -24.94
C LEU A 139 -27.37 -22.96 -25.96
N ASP A 140 -28.11 -23.97 -25.52
CA ASP A 140 -28.68 -25.06 -26.39
C ASP A 140 -29.46 -24.47 -27.61
N SER A 141 -30.05 -23.30 -27.44
CA SER A 141 -30.79 -22.59 -28.50
C SER A 141 -29.90 -21.82 -29.50
N ASN A 142 -28.59 -21.68 -29.24
CA ASN A 142 -27.65 -20.91 -30.05
C ASN A 142 -26.29 -21.58 -30.21
N PRO A 143 -26.15 -22.54 -31.16
CA PRO A 143 -24.94 -23.37 -31.35
C PRO A 143 -23.67 -22.55 -31.65
N GLU A 144 -23.79 -21.42 -32.35
CA GLU A 144 -22.65 -20.52 -32.65
C GLU A 144 -22.07 -19.89 -31.39
N LEU A 145 -22.94 -19.41 -30.49
CA LEU A 145 -22.52 -18.85 -29.21
C LEU A 145 -21.95 -19.91 -28.27
N GLU A 146 -22.53 -21.13 -28.26
CA GLU A 146 -22.05 -22.25 -27.49
C GLU A 146 -20.60 -22.59 -27.88
N THR A 147 -20.30 -22.74 -29.17
CA THR A 147 -18.95 -23.04 -29.64
C THR A 147 -17.95 -21.93 -29.27
N LEU A 148 -18.32 -20.69 -29.47
CA LEU A 148 -17.47 -19.54 -29.19
C LEU A 148 -17.15 -19.42 -27.70
N VAL A 149 -18.12 -19.63 -26.82
CA VAL A 149 -17.93 -19.60 -25.36
C VAL A 149 -17.12 -20.81 -24.90
N SER A 150 -17.39 -22.01 -25.42
CA SER A 150 -16.66 -23.23 -25.10
C SER A 150 -15.18 -23.15 -25.50
N ASP A 151 -14.86 -22.58 -26.66
CA ASP A 151 -13.48 -22.35 -27.09
C ASP A 151 -12.74 -21.34 -26.20
N ARG A 152 -13.40 -20.29 -25.78
CA ARG A 152 -12.85 -19.33 -24.80
C ARG A 152 -12.62 -19.98 -23.43
N LEU A 153 -13.57 -20.77 -22.96
CA LEU A 153 -13.44 -21.55 -21.73
C LEU A 153 -12.26 -22.51 -21.77
N LYS A 154 -12.03 -23.18 -22.92
CA LYS A 154 -10.88 -24.07 -23.11
C LYS A 154 -9.55 -23.27 -23.06
N GLY A 155 -9.51 -22.06 -23.63
CA GLY A 155 -8.36 -21.17 -23.49
C GLY A 155 -8.06 -20.84 -22.03
N TYR A 156 -9.06 -20.38 -21.27
CA TYR A 156 -8.90 -20.08 -19.84
C TYR A 156 -8.52 -21.32 -19.01
N TYR A 157 -9.06 -22.48 -19.33
CA TYR A 157 -8.65 -23.74 -18.67
C TYR A 157 -7.15 -23.99 -18.86
N THR A 158 -6.64 -23.84 -20.09
CA THR A 158 -5.21 -24.01 -20.39
C THR A 158 -4.35 -22.98 -19.67
N ASP A 159 -4.79 -21.71 -19.62
CA ASP A 159 -4.08 -20.65 -18.92
C ASP A 159 -4.02 -20.90 -17.42
N ILE A 160 -5.14 -21.32 -16.81
CA ILE A 160 -5.23 -21.64 -15.38
C ILE A 160 -4.36 -22.84 -15.04
N THR A 161 -4.39 -23.92 -15.83
CA THR A 161 -3.54 -25.09 -15.58
C THR A 161 -2.07 -24.77 -15.69
N THR A 162 -1.67 -24.02 -16.71
CA THR A 162 -0.28 -23.55 -16.88
C THR A 162 0.16 -22.67 -15.71
N TRP A 163 -0.70 -21.77 -15.25
CA TRP A 163 -0.41 -20.91 -14.08
C TRP A 163 -0.28 -21.74 -12.79
N LEU A 164 -1.17 -22.69 -12.56
CA LEU A 164 -1.10 -23.60 -11.41
C LEU A 164 0.18 -24.46 -11.45
N ASP A 165 0.59 -24.95 -12.62
CA ASP A 165 1.83 -25.69 -12.78
C ASP A 165 3.07 -24.84 -12.48
N THR A 166 3.01 -23.54 -12.68
CA THR A 166 4.09 -22.62 -12.27
C THR A 166 4.06 -22.29 -10.77
N LEU A 167 2.88 -22.32 -10.15
CA LEU A 167 2.74 -22.05 -8.71
C LEU A 167 3.14 -23.25 -7.83
N LEU A 168 2.89 -24.48 -8.30
CA LEU A 168 3.13 -25.68 -7.50
C LEU A 168 4.59 -25.82 -7.03
N PRO A 169 5.63 -25.62 -7.88
CA PRO A 169 7.01 -25.64 -7.43
C PRO A 169 7.31 -24.57 -6.38
N GLN A 170 6.71 -23.39 -6.52
CA GLN A 170 6.90 -22.28 -5.57
C GLN A 170 6.21 -22.59 -4.23
N ALA A 171 4.99 -23.12 -4.26
CA ALA A 171 4.25 -23.55 -3.08
C ALA A 171 4.97 -24.71 -2.35
N THR A 172 5.52 -25.67 -3.08
CA THR A 172 6.34 -26.76 -2.52
C THR A 172 7.64 -26.26 -1.92
N ALA A 173 8.30 -25.30 -2.55
CA ALA A 173 9.51 -24.66 -1.99
C ALA A 173 9.20 -23.91 -0.70
N LEU A 174 8.09 -23.17 -0.63
CA LEU A 174 7.62 -22.50 0.60
C LEU A 174 7.26 -23.51 1.70
N MET A 175 6.56 -24.63 1.33
CA MET A 175 6.26 -25.71 2.28
C MET A 175 7.51 -26.38 2.83
N SER A 176 8.49 -26.67 1.97
CA SER A 176 9.78 -27.25 2.40
C SER A 176 10.55 -26.26 3.27
N ALA A 177 10.46 -24.95 3.01
CA ALA A 177 11.04 -23.90 3.83
C ALA A 177 10.44 -23.89 5.24
N VAL A 178 9.12 -24.01 5.36
CA VAL A 178 8.42 -24.04 6.66
C VAL A 178 8.66 -25.38 7.39
N SER A 179 8.56 -26.52 6.67
CA SER A 179 8.78 -27.86 7.25
C SER A 179 10.26 -28.14 7.55
N GLY A 180 11.18 -27.53 6.81
CA GLY A 180 12.63 -27.64 7.02
C GLY A 180 13.15 -26.84 8.24
N GLY A 181 12.27 -26.15 8.95
CA GLY A 181 12.60 -25.41 10.17
C GLY A 181 13.45 -24.16 9.94
N VAL A 182 14.21 -23.78 10.98
CA VAL A 182 14.96 -22.52 11.05
C VAL A 182 15.93 -22.30 9.88
N VAL A 183 16.55 -23.35 9.32
CA VAL A 183 17.53 -23.23 8.25
C VAL A 183 16.91 -22.76 6.93
N SER A 184 15.72 -23.23 6.59
CA SER A 184 15.02 -22.81 5.35
C SER A 184 14.36 -21.45 5.51
N ALA A 185 13.88 -21.13 6.71
CA ALA A 185 13.43 -19.76 7.03
C ALA A 185 14.60 -18.76 6.95
N LEU A 186 15.81 -19.15 7.33
CA LEU A 186 17.03 -18.33 7.16
C LEU A 186 17.33 -18.05 5.67
N ASN A 187 17.19 -19.01 4.77
CA ASN A 187 17.44 -18.78 3.34
C ASN A 187 16.43 -17.80 2.73
N PHE A 188 15.14 -17.89 3.10
CA PHE A 188 14.13 -16.89 2.70
C PHE A 188 14.43 -15.50 3.28
N LEU A 189 14.93 -15.44 4.52
CA LEU A 189 15.38 -14.19 5.15
C LEU A 189 16.65 -13.61 4.50
N LEU A 190 17.52 -14.45 3.92
CA LEU A 190 18.73 -13.99 3.22
C LEU A 190 18.36 -13.16 1.97
N ASP A 191 17.32 -13.51 1.24
CA ASP A 191 16.86 -12.74 0.09
C ASP A 191 16.28 -11.37 0.49
N LEU A 192 15.68 -11.28 1.68
CA LEU A 192 15.20 -10.02 2.28
C LEU A 192 16.27 -9.32 3.13
N LEU A 193 17.45 -9.95 3.31
CA LEU A 193 18.47 -9.57 4.28
C LEU A 193 18.91 -8.11 4.10
N VAL A 194 19.10 -7.65 2.88
CA VAL A 194 19.53 -6.27 2.63
C VAL A 194 18.49 -5.28 3.13
N GLY A 195 17.22 -5.51 2.83
CA GLY A 195 16.13 -4.67 3.31
C GLY A 195 15.99 -4.69 4.84
N ILE A 196 16.16 -5.88 5.45
CA ILE A 196 16.13 -6.05 6.91
C ILE A 196 17.31 -5.34 7.57
N ILE A 197 18.53 -5.51 7.04
CA ILE A 197 19.73 -4.81 7.54
C ILE A 197 19.54 -3.29 7.46
N VAL A 198 19.09 -2.78 6.31
CA VAL A 198 18.82 -1.35 6.15
C VAL A 198 17.76 -0.89 7.15
N SER A 199 16.69 -1.67 7.34
CA SER A 199 15.65 -1.36 8.32
C SER A 199 16.21 -1.31 9.75
N ILE A 200 17.03 -2.28 10.14
CA ILE A 200 17.69 -2.30 11.46
C ILE A 200 18.55 -1.07 11.65
N PHE A 201 19.39 -0.73 10.65
CA PHE A 201 20.24 0.46 10.71
C PHE A 201 19.42 1.75 10.81
N LEU A 202 18.38 1.92 9.98
CA LEU A 202 17.50 3.08 10.03
C LEU A 202 16.76 3.19 11.37
N LEU A 203 16.27 2.09 11.90
CA LEU A 203 15.60 2.07 13.20
C LEU A 203 16.57 2.39 14.33
N ALA A 204 17.79 1.85 14.31
CA ALA A 204 18.83 2.12 15.31
C ALA A 204 19.30 3.59 15.27
N THR A 205 19.43 4.18 14.06
CA THR A 205 19.96 5.52 13.84
C THR A 205 18.86 6.58 13.59
N LYS A 206 17.59 6.25 13.79
CA LYS A 206 16.42 7.11 13.51
C LYS A 206 16.59 8.54 14.05
N GLU A 207 17.05 8.68 15.30
CA GLU A 207 17.21 10.01 15.93
C GLU A 207 18.32 10.83 15.27
N GLN A 208 19.41 10.16 14.83
CA GLN A 208 20.50 10.81 14.11
C GLN A 208 20.05 11.22 12.69
N CYS A 209 19.37 10.34 11.98
CA CYS A 209 18.81 10.65 10.64
C CYS A 209 17.84 11.84 10.71
N ALA A 210 16.97 11.89 11.74
CA ALA A 210 16.06 13.01 11.95
C ALA A 210 16.83 14.30 12.31
N ALA A 211 17.92 14.22 13.07
CA ALA A 211 18.77 15.37 13.39
C ALA A 211 19.49 15.90 12.14
N TYR A 212 20.04 15.01 11.29
CA TYR A 212 20.64 15.41 10.02
C TYR A 212 19.61 16.05 9.08
N ALA A 213 18.41 15.47 8.95
CA ALA A 213 17.34 16.06 8.14
C ALA A 213 16.98 17.47 8.62
N ARG A 214 16.83 17.66 9.94
CA ARG A 214 16.60 19.00 10.52
C ARG A 214 17.76 19.94 10.20
N LYS A 215 19.03 19.50 10.37
CA LYS A 215 20.21 20.31 10.04
C LYS A 215 20.20 20.79 8.60
N VAL A 216 19.82 19.92 7.66
CA VAL A 216 19.68 20.26 6.25
C VAL A 216 18.58 21.31 6.05
N ILE A 217 17.42 21.14 6.70
CA ILE A 217 16.30 22.11 6.63
C ILE A 217 16.75 23.49 7.14
N PHE A 218 17.39 23.53 8.30
CA PHE A 218 17.91 24.80 8.85
C PHE A 218 19.01 25.42 7.99
N GLY A 219 19.77 24.62 7.24
CA GLY A 219 20.81 25.11 6.33
C GLY A 219 20.28 25.62 4.98
N LEU A 220 19.15 25.08 4.50
CA LEU A 220 18.58 25.43 3.20
C LEU A 220 17.52 26.55 3.27
N PHE A 221 16.76 26.60 4.35
CA PHE A 221 15.63 27.53 4.52
C PHE A 221 15.96 28.66 5.49
N SER A 222 15.33 29.81 5.30
CA SER A 222 15.45 30.95 6.23
C SER A 222 14.77 30.62 7.57
N GLU A 223 15.24 31.21 8.67
CA GLU A 223 14.72 31.00 10.03
C GLU A 223 13.20 31.20 10.11
N SER A 224 12.64 32.15 9.39
CA SER A 224 11.20 32.42 9.32
C SER A 224 10.41 31.32 8.62
N SER A 225 11.01 30.58 7.68
CA SER A 225 10.36 29.53 6.89
C SER A 225 10.45 28.15 7.54
N VAL A 226 11.47 27.89 8.35
CA VAL A 226 11.72 26.59 9.01
C VAL A 226 10.50 26.05 9.78
N PRO A 227 9.80 26.85 10.61
CA PRO A 227 8.62 26.34 11.33
C PRO A 227 7.49 25.86 10.41
N TRP A 228 7.34 26.48 9.23
CA TRP A 228 6.34 26.08 8.22
C TRP A 228 6.72 24.79 7.53
N VAL A 229 7.99 24.64 7.16
CA VAL A 229 8.52 23.41 6.54
C VAL A 229 8.39 22.25 7.50
N LEU A 230 8.77 22.42 8.77
CA LEU A 230 8.66 21.36 9.79
C LEU A 230 7.21 20.95 10.03
N ARG A 231 6.26 21.89 10.08
CA ARG A 231 4.83 21.60 10.19
C ARG A 231 4.32 20.81 8.98
N GLY A 232 4.75 21.17 7.77
CA GLY A 232 4.44 20.45 6.55
C GLY A 232 4.93 19.00 6.60
N ILE A 233 6.19 18.78 6.99
CA ILE A 233 6.77 17.43 7.15
C ILE A 233 6.01 16.61 8.19
N HIS A 234 5.66 17.19 9.33
CA HIS A 234 4.85 16.50 10.34
C HIS A 234 3.46 16.15 9.83
N LYS A 235 2.84 17.02 9.02
CA LYS A 235 1.54 16.73 8.41
C LYS A 235 1.63 15.58 7.42
N VAL A 236 2.64 15.58 6.54
CA VAL A 236 2.93 14.48 5.61
C VAL A 236 3.15 13.16 6.36
N ASP A 237 3.99 13.16 7.40
CA ASP A 237 4.23 11.98 8.24
C ASP A 237 2.94 11.47 8.91
N SER A 238 2.11 12.37 9.42
CA SER A 238 0.82 12.02 10.03
C SER A 238 -0.14 11.37 9.04
N ILE A 239 -0.26 11.91 7.82
CA ILE A 239 -1.11 11.36 6.75
C ILE A 239 -0.60 9.98 6.34
N PHE A 240 0.69 9.87 6.00
CA PHE A 240 1.29 8.62 5.54
C PHE A 240 1.24 7.53 6.60
N SER A 241 1.71 7.84 7.83
CA SER A 241 1.74 6.86 8.92
C SER A 241 0.34 6.43 9.33
N GLY A 242 -0.59 7.36 9.40
CA GLY A 242 -1.97 7.08 9.73
C GLY A 242 -2.63 6.15 8.71
N PHE A 243 -2.49 6.47 7.41
CA PHE A 243 -3.08 5.68 6.34
C PHE A 243 -2.44 4.29 6.22
N VAL A 244 -1.11 4.22 6.08
CA VAL A 244 -0.41 2.96 5.81
C VAL A 244 -0.60 1.97 6.97
N ARG A 245 -0.38 2.43 8.22
CA ARG A 245 -0.58 1.57 9.39
C ARG A 245 -2.03 1.19 9.59
N GLY A 246 -2.93 2.17 9.44
CA GLY A 246 -4.36 1.93 9.57
C GLY A 246 -4.83 0.89 8.55
N LYS A 247 -4.48 1.05 7.27
CA LYS A 247 -4.96 0.14 6.23
C LYS A 247 -4.36 -1.26 6.30
N LEU A 248 -3.08 -1.39 6.69
CA LEU A 248 -2.47 -2.69 6.93
C LEU A 248 -3.10 -3.42 8.12
N LEU A 249 -3.37 -2.70 9.22
CA LEU A 249 -4.05 -3.27 10.38
C LEU A 249 -5.49 -3.68 10.06
N ASP A 250 -6.21 -2.84 9.35
CA ASP A 250 -7.56 -3.09 8.84
C ASP A 250 -7.60 -4.37 8.00
N SER A 251 -6.75 -4.48 7.00
CA SER A 251 -6.64 -5.65 6.13
C SER A 251 -6.29 -6.93 6.88
N LEU A 252 -5.42 -6.84 7.88
CA LEU A 252 -5.08 -7.98 8.73
C LEU A 252 -6.28 -8.43 9.55
N ILE A 253 -7.03 -7.50 10.16
CA ILE A 253 -8.23 -7.80 10.94
C ILE A 253 -9.29 -8.44 10.05
N ILE A 254 -9.55 -7.87 8.87
CA ILE A 254 -10.50 -8.43 7.90
C ILE A 254 -10.09 -9.83 7.46
N GLY A 255 -8.82 -10.07 7.16
CA GLY A 255 -8.31 -11.40 6.81
C GLY A 255 -8.51 -12.41 7.93
N ILE A 256 -8.20 -12.05 9.18
CA ILE A 256 -8.39 -12.91 10.35
C ILE A 256 -9.89 -13.19 10.60
N LEU A 257 -10.74 -12.17 10.54
CA LEU A 257 -12.18 -12.34 10.70
C LEU A 257 -12.76 -13.24 9.61
N CYS A 258 -12.35 -13.03 8.36
CA CYS A 258 -12.73 -13.87 7.24
C CYS A 258 -12.30 -15.33 7.48
N PHE A 259 -11.07 -15.57 7.93
CA PHE A 259 -10.57 -16.92 8.23
C PHE A 259 -11.36 -17.60 9.34
N ILE A 260 -11.61 -16.91 10.44
CA ILE A 260 -12.37 -17.44 11.58
C ILE A 260 -13.79 -17.81 11.14
N CYS A 261 -14.49 -16.90 10.46
CA CYS A 261 -15.85 -17.13 10.02
C CYS A 261 -15.93 -18.21 8.94
N CYS A 262 -15.04 -18.21 7.95
CA CYS A 262 -15.01 -19.24 6.92
C CYS A 262 -14.72 -20.63 7.49
N SER A 263 -13.85 -20.72 8.50
CA SER A 263 -13.56 -21.97 9.19
C SER A 263 -14.72 -22.45 10.03
N LEU A 264 -15.43 -21.52 10.73
CA LEU A 264 -16.59 -21.82 11.55
C LEU A 264 -17.77 -22.32 10.71
N PHE A 265 -18.04 -21.65 9.59
CA PHE A 265 -19.12 -22.04 8.66
C PHE A 265 -18.72 -23.18 7.71
N LYS A 266 -17.47 -23.66 7.82
CA LYS A 266 -16.91 -24.74 6.99
C LYS A 266 -17.00 -24.46 5.48
N PHE A 267 -16.74 -23.22 5.08
CA PHE A 267 -16.62 -22.88 3.67
C PHE A 267 -15.40 -23.57 3.05
N PRO A 268 -15.49 -24.05 1.79
CA PRO A 268 -14.36 -24.63 1.09
C PRO A 268 -13.28 -23.58 0.89
N TYR A 269 -12.02 -24.03 0.88
CA TYR A 269 -10.85 -23.17 0.68
C TYR A 269 -10.72 -21.99 1.67
N ALA A 270 -11.25 -22.13 2.90
CA ALA A 270 -11.29 -21.07 3.91
C ALA A 270 -9.94 -20.32 4.09
N PRO A 271 -8.76 -20.97 4.20
CA PRO A 271 -7.48 -20.25 4.32
C PRO A 271 -7.14 -19.45 3.06
N LEU A 272 -7.31 -20.04 1.87
CA LEU A 272 -7.02 -19.40 0.59
C LEU A 272 -7.89 -18.16 0.38
N VAL A 273 -9.19 -18.32 0.55
CA VAL A 273 -10.18 -17.25 0.39
C VAL A 273 -9.91 -16.11 1.37
N SER A 274 -9.59 -16.42 2.63
CA SER A 274 -9.33 -15.42 3.66
C SER A 274 -8.05 -14.64 3.40
N VAL A 275 -7.00 -15.29 2.88
CA VAL A 275 -5.77 -14.60 2.46
C VAL A 275 -6.04 -13.71 1.26
N ILE A 276 -6.80 -14.20 0.25
CA ILE A 276 -7.17 -13.38 -0.91
C ILE A 276 -7.94 -12.13 -0.44
N VAL A 277 -8.99 -12.30 0.35
CA VAL A 277 -9.80 -11.18 0.87
C VAL A 277 -8.96 -10.22 1.72
N GLY A 278 -8.14 -10.73 2.65
CA GLY A 278 -7.30 -9.91 3.50
C GLY A 278 -6.24 -9.14 2.73
N VAL A 279 -5.53 -9.78 1.80
CA VAL A 279 -4.48 -9.13 1.00
C VAL A 279 -5.07 -8.08 0.05
N THR A 280 -6.14 -8.41 -0.64
CA THR A 280 -6.78 -7.47 -1.57
C THR A 280 -7.40 -6.28 -0.84
N ASN A 281 -7.87 -6.46 0.41
CA ASN A 281 -8.43 -5.38 1.23
C ASN A 281 -7.44 -4.24 1.51
N VAL A 282 -6.14 -4.44 1.28
CA VAL A 282 -5.13 -3.37 1.34
C VAL A 282 -5.45 -2.25 0.35
N ILE A 283 -6.06 -2.56 -0.80
CA ILE A 283 -6.47 -1.58 -1.81
C ILE A 283 -7.83 -0.99 -1.42
N PRO A 284 -7.92 0.29 -1.06
CA PRO A 284 -9.20 0.89 -0.69
C PRO A 284 -10.22 0.81 -1.82
N PHE A 285 -11.50 0.66 -1.51
CA PHE A 285 -12.64 0.54 -2.41
C PHE A 285 -12.61 -0.68 -3.34
N PHE A 286 -11.54 -0.93 -4.06
CA PHE A 286 -11.44 -2.02 -5.03
C PHE A 286 -11.06 -3.35 -4.38
N GLY A 287 -10.32 -3.32 -3.28
CA GLY A 287 -9.86 -4.51 -2.58
C GLY A 287 -10.96 -5.51 -2.25
N PRO A 288 -12.07 -5.08 -1.64
CA PRO A 288 -13.20 -5.96 -1.35
C PRO A 288 -13.73 -6.72 -2.56
N PHE A 289 -13.88 -6.05 -3.71
CA PHE A 289 -14.37 -6.68 -4.95
C PHE A 289 -13.33 -7.61 -5.55
N LEU A 290 -12.06 -7.20 -5.56
CA LEU A 290 -10.95 -8.02 -6.07
C LEU A 290 -10.76 -9.29 -5.25
N GLY A 291 -11.11 -9.27 -3.97
CA GLY A 291 -11.09 -10.45 -3.11
C GLY A 291 -12.35 -11.28 -3.19
N ALA A 292 -13.53 -10.65 -3.15
CA ALA A 292 -14.81 -11.34 -3.11
C ALA A 292 -15.11 -12.10 -4.40
N ILE A 293 -14.92 -11.49 -5.56
CA ILE A 293 -15.29 -12.08 -6.86
C ILE A 293 -14.58 -13.43 -7.10
N PRO A 294 -13.24 -13.52 -7.06
CA PRO A 294 -12.57 -14.80 -7.26
C PRO A 294 -12.88 -15.81 -6.15
N SER A 295 -13.08 -15.35 -4.91
CA SER A 295 -13.41 -16.22 -3.78
C SER A 295 -14.79 -16.83 -3.92
N ILE A 296 -15.80 -16.03 -4.29
CA ILE A 296 -17.17 -16.52 -4.57
C ILE A 296 -17.13 -17.53 -5.72
N PHE A 297 -16.36 -17.22 -6.78
CA PHE A 297 -16.23 -18.11 -7.93
C PHE A 297 -15.60 -19.46 -7.55
N LEU A 298 -14.53 -19.46 -6.75
CA LEU A 298 -13.91 -20.71 -6.27
C LEU A 298 -14.89 -21.57 -5.48
N ILE A 299 -15.64 -20.95 -4.57
CA ILE A 299 -16.64 -21.67 -3.75
C ILE A 299 -17.81 -22.14 -4.61
N LEU A 300 -18.23 -21.35 -5.62
CA LEU A 300 -19.30 -21.70 -6.56
C LEU A 300 -19.03 -23.01 -7.31
N LEU A 301 -17.77 -23.23 -7.67
CA LEU A 301 -17.35 -24.43 -8.38
C LEU A 301 -17.49 -25.70 -7.52
N ASP A 302 -17.31 -25.56 -6.21
CA ASP A 302 -17.46 -26.65 -5.24
C ASP A 302 -18.92 -26.85 -4.80
N SER A 303 -19.57 -25.74 -4.41
CA SER A 303 -20.97 -25.76 -3.95
C SER A 303 -21.68 -24.43 -4.23
N PRO A 304 -22.64 -24.41 -5.18
CA PRO A 304 -23.39 -23.20 -5.50
C PRO A 304 -24.14 -22.58 -4.30
N ILE A 305 -24.68 -23.40 -3.41
CA ILE A 305 -25.40 -22.93 -2.21
C ILE A 305 -24.42 -22.25 -1.24
N GLN A 306 -23.25 -22.84 -1.02
CA GLN A 306 -22.23 -22.23 -0.17
C GLN A 306 -21.66 -20.94 -0.74
N ALA A 307 -21.58 -20.82 -2.07
CA ALA A 307 -21.17 -19.57 -2.73
C ALA A 307 -22.15 -18.43 -2.45
N VAL A 308 -23.47 -18.71 -2.43
CA VAL A 308 -24.47 -17.71 -2.06
C VAL A 308 -24.31 -17.29 -0.59
N TYR A 309 -24.14 -18.23 0.32
CA TYR A 309 -23.90 -17.92 1.73
C TYR A 309 -22.62 -17.14 1.94
N PHE A 310 -21.54 -17.50 1.23
CA PHE A 310 -20.28 -16.78 1.28
C PHE A 310 -20.42 -15.36 0.72
N ALA A 311 -21.15 -15.17 -0.38
CA ALA A 311 -21.42 -13.85 -0.94
C ALA A 311 -22.16 -12.94 0.07
N LEU A 312 -23.19 -13.47 0.73
CA LEU A 312 -23.91 -12.75 1.79
C LEU A 312 -22.99 -12.43 2.99
N PHE A 313 -22.16 -13.40 3.38
CA PHE A 313 -21.19 -13.21 4.45
C PHE A 313 -20.18 -12.11 4.10
N VAL A 314 -19.59 -12.13 2.88
CA VAL A 314 -18.63 -11.10 2.46
C VAL A 314 -19.29 -9.74 2.40
N LEU A 315 -20.52 -9.63 1.93
CA LEU A 315 -21.27 -8.36 1.98
C LEU A 315 -21.44 -7.86 3.42
N ALA A 316 -21.80 -8.73 4.36
CA ALA A 316 -21.88 -8.37 5.77
C ALA A 316 -20.53 -7.94 6.34
N LEU A 317 -19.45 -8.67 6.00
CA LEU A 317 -18.07 -8.34 6.39
C LEU A 317 -17.65 -6.97 5.85
N GLN A 318 -17.99 -6.65 4.60
CA GLN A 318 -17.69 -5.35 3.99
C GLN A 318 -18.49 -4.21 4.62
N GLN A 319 -19.76 -4.46 5.03
CA GLN A 319 -20.52 -3.47 5.79
C GLN A 319 -19.90 -3.21 7.17
N LEU A 320 -19.41 -4.27 7.82
CA LEU A 320 -18.68 -4.14 9.09
C LEU A 320 -17.37 -3.35 8.90
N ASP A 321 -16.62 -3.65 7.84
CA ASP A 321 -15.40 -2.92 7.49
C ASP A 321 -15.69 -1.43 7.24
N GLY A 322 -16.59 -1.12 6.32
CA GLY A 322 -16.86 0.25 5.90
C GLY A 322 -17.48 1.14 6.99
N ASN A 323 -18.32 0.57 7.88
CA ASN A 323 -19.08 1.35 8.85
C ASN A 323 -18.49 1.31 10.27
N VAL A 324 -17.70 0.29 10.62
CA VAL A 324 -17.19 0.11 11.99
C VAL A 324 -15.66 0.05 12.01
N ILE A 325 -15.05 -0.92 11.34
CA ILE A 325 -13.60 -1.19 11.44
C ILE A 325 -12.81 -0.07 10.79
N GLY A 326 -13.15 0.29 9.54
CA GLY A 326 -12.48 1.34 8.80
C GLY A 326 -12.49 2.69 9.53
N PRO A 327 -13.65 3.26 9.94
CA PRO A 327 -13.70 4.49 10.73
C PRO A 327 -12.94 4.40 12.06
N LEU A 328 -13.00 3.25 12.73
CA LEU A 328 -12.32 3.05 14.03
C LEU A 328 -10.78 3.07 13.87
N ILE A 329 -10.26 2.50 12.79
CA ILE A 329 -8.82 2.32 12.58
C ILE A 329 -8.22 3.52 11.82
N LEU A 330 -8.81 3.89 10.69
CA LEU A 330 -8.30 4.95 9.83
C LEU A 330 -8.72 6.34 10.31
N GLY A 331 -9.95 6.51 10.81
CA GLY A 331 -10.52 7.81 11.13
C GLY A 331 -10.42 8.76 9.92
N ASP A 332 -10.46 10.08 10.17
CA ASP A 332 -10.33 11.12 9.13
C ASP A 332 -8.87 11.43 8.77
N LYS A 333 -7.99 10.42 8.75
CA LYS A 333 -6.53 10.65 8.60
C LYS A 333 -6.13 11.24 7.25
N THR A 334 -6.87 10.92 6.18
CA THR A 334 -6.56 11.41 4.83
C THR A 334 -7.18 12.77 4.53
N GLY A 335 -8.33 13.10 5.13
CA GLY A 335 -9.09 14.32 4.84
C GLY A 335 -9.57 14.39 3.37
N LEU A 336 -9.56 13.27 2.64
CA LEU A 336 -10.03 13.19 1.26
C LEU A 336 -11.48 12.72 1.22
N SER A 337 -12.28 13.30 0.32
CA SER A 337 -13.58 12.73 -0.03
C SER A 337 -13.39 11.43 -0.83
N SER A 338 -14.41 10.55 -0.83
CA SER A 338 -14.39 9.27 -1.56
C SER A 338 -14.03 9.43 -3.04
N LEU A 339 -14.49 10.51 -3.69
CA LEU A 339 -14.15 10.82 -5.07
C LEU A 339 -12.64 10.96 -5.27
N TRP A 340 -11.97 11.74 -4.41
CA TRP A 340 -10.54 11.97 -4.52
C TRP A 340 -9.71 10.73 -4.18
N VAL A 341 -10.24 9.85 -3.33
CA VAL A 341 -9.60 8.55 -3.06
C VAL A 341 -9.65 7.67 -4.31
N ILE A 342 -10.80 7.59 -5.00
CA ILE A 342 -10.93 6.84 -6.27
C ILE A 342 -9.97 7.40 -7.33
N VAL A 343 -9.92 8.72 -7.51
CA VAL A 343 -8.99 9.37 -8.44
C VAL A 343 -7.54 9.02 -8.11
N ALA A 344 -7.16 9.09 -6.83
CA ALA A 344 -5.81 8.75 -6.38
C ALA A 344 -5.43 7.31 -6.69
N ILE A 345 -6.36 6.35 -6.51
CA ILE A 345 -6.16 4.94 -6.80
C ILE A 345 -6.00 4.71 -8.31
N LEU A 346 -6.87 5.30 -9.13
CA LEU A 346 -6.81 5.15 -10.58
C LEU A 346 -5.53 5.74 -11.17
N VAL A 347 -5.18 6.96 -10.78
CA VAL A 347 -3.94 7.62 -11.22
C VAL A 347 -2.72 6.86 -10.71
N GLY A 348 -2.64 6.57 -9.40
CA GLY A 348 -1.53 5.82 -8.83
C GLY A 348 -1.38 4.44 -9.46
N GLY A 349 -2.50 3.75 -9.68
CA GLY A 349 -2.54 2.43 -10.31
C GLY A 349 -2.04 2.43 -11.74
N SER A 350 -2.37 3.47 -12.54
CA SER A 350 -1.92 3.57 -13.92
C SER A 350 -0.41 3.79 -14.05
N PHE A 351 0.23 4.47 -13.08
CA PHE A 351 1.68 4.74 -13.12
C PHE A 351 2.51 3.63 -12.48
N PHE A 352 2.04 3.03 -11.38
CA PHE A 352 2.84 2.14 -10.54
C PHE A 352 2.16 0.79 -10.23
N GLY A 353 1.05 0.48 -10.89
CA GLY A 353 0.30 -0.77 -10.65
C GLY A 353 -0.25 -0.86 -9.22
N VAL A 354 -0.25 -2.07 -8.65
CA VAL A 354 -0.80 -2.34 -7.30
C VAL A 354 -0.16 -1.49 -6.20
N PRO A 355 1.18 -1.33 -6.13
CA PRO A 355 1.79 -0.40 -5.18
C PRO A 355 1.29 1.04 -5.34
N GLY A 356 1.06 1.48 -6.59
CA GLY A 356 0.51 2.80 -6.87
C GLY A 356 -0.93 2.98 -6.41
N MET A 357 -1.76 1.95 -6.50
CA MET A 357 -3.13 1.97 -5.96
C MET A 357 -3.13 2.18 -4.45
N PHE A 358 -2.18 1.57 -3.74
CA PHE A 358 -2.07 1.72 -2.29
C PHE A 358 -1.45 3.06 -1.87
N PHE A 359 -0.25 3.37 -2.37
CA PHE A 359 0.46 4.59 -1.98
C PHE A 359 -0.08 5.87 -2.64
N GLY A 360 -0.83 5.75 -3.73
CA GLY A 360 -1.45 6.88 -4.41
C GLY A 360 -2.37 7.69 -3.48
N VAL A 361 -3.10 7.02 -2.61
CA VAL A 361 -4.03 7.69 -1.68
C VAL A 361 -3.31 8.64 -0.71
N PRO A 362 -2.33 8.21 0.09
CA PRO A 362 -1.62 9.11 0.99
C PRO A 362 -0.78 10.16 0.24
N VAL A 363 -0.23 9.85 -0.93
CA VAL A 363 0.47 10.83 -1.77
C VAL A 363 -0.49 11.92 -2.21
N PHE A 364 -1.65 11.55 -2.74
CA PHE A 364 -2.66 12.51 -3.17
C PHE A 364 -3.20 13.33 -1.99
N ALA A 365 -3.40 12.71 -0.82
CA ALA A 365 -3.79 13.42 0.40
C ALA A 365 -2.77 14.48 0.82
N CYS A 366 -1.47 14.21 0.66
CA CYS A 366 -0.42 15.20 0.91
C CYS A 366 -0.51 16.37 -0.08
N PHE A 367 -0.68 16.11 -1.37
CA PHE A 367 -0.87 17.17 -2.37
C PHE A 367 -2.13 17.99 -2.11
N TYR A 368 -3.24 17.33 -1.80
CA TYR A 368 -4.51 17.99 -1.48
C TYR A 368 -4.38 18.87 -0.23
N SER A 369 -3.73 18.35 0.82
CA SER A 369 -3.48 19.12 2.05
C SER A 369 -2.56 20.33 1.80
N ALA A 370 -1.54 20.18 0.94
CA ALA A 370 -0.67 21.27 0.56
C ALA A 370 -1.42 22.33 -0.26
N ALA A 371 -2.23 21.91 -1.23
CA ALA A 371 -3.05 22.83 -2.03
C ALA A 371 -4.03 23.63 -1.16
N ASN A 372 -4.75 22.97 -0.24
CA ASN A 372 -5.65 23.63 0.70
C ASN A 372 -4.90 24.62 1.59
N PHE A 373 -3.71 24.26 2.08
CA PHE A 373 -2.90 25.18 2.87
C PHE A 373 -2.52 26.44 2.09
N PHE A 374 -2.10 26.31 0.82
CA PHE A 374 -1.80 27.48 -0.02
C PHE A 374 -3.04 28.33 -0.31
N LEU A 375 -4.20 27.70 -0.52
CA LEU A 375 -5.47 28.41 -0.69
C LEU A 375 -5.85 29.17 0.56
N ASP A 376 -5.78 28.54 1.73
CA ASP A 376 -6.10 29.16 3.02
C ASP A 376 -5.21 30.39 3.30
N VAL A 377 -3.92 30.28 3.04
CA VAL A 377 -2.99 31.42 3.17
C VAL A 377 -3.39 32.57 2.25
N ARG A 378 -3.76 32.29 0.99
CA ARG A 378 -4.19 33.32 0.05
C ARG A 378 -5.55 33.93 0.41
N LEU A 379 -6.48 33.12 0.88
CA LEU A 379 -7.80 33.59 1.31
C LEU A 379 -7.69 34.49 2.55
N ARG A 380 -6.85 34.14 3.51
CA ARG A 380 -6.57 35.00 4.67
C ARG A 380 -6.00 36.34 4.29
N HIS A 381 -5.10 36.41 3.31
CA HIS A 381 -4.56 37.68 2.80
C HIS A 381 -5.60 38.55 2.10
N LYS A 382 -6.74 37.96 1.69
CA LYS A 382 -7.84 38.66 1.02
C LYS A 382 -9.04 38.89 1.95
N ASP A 383 -8.91 38.57 3.24
CA ASP A 383 -10.00 38.60 4.23
C ASP A 383 -11.26 37.84 3.80
N LEU A 384 -11.07 36.73 3.07
CA LEU A 384 -12.14 35.88 2.59
C LEU A 384 -12.37 34.68 3.50
N PRO A 385 -13.62 34.14 3.56
CA PRO A 385 -13.93 32.98 4.38
C PRO A 385 -13.09 31.76 3.99
N LEU A 386 -12.65 30.96 5.00
CA LEU A 386 -11.90 29.72 4.78
C LEU A 386 -12.80 28.51 4.60
N ASP A 387 -14.06 28.62 5.04
CA ASP A 387 -15.01 27.51 4.95
C ASP A 387 -15.54 27.37 3.53
N THR A 388 -15.42 26.14 2.99
CA THR A 388 -15.89 25.80 1.63
C THR A 388 -17.40 25.98 1.47
N GLY A 389 -18.17 25.82 2.54
CA GLY A 389 -19.62 26.08 2.55
C GLY A 389 -19.99 27.51 2.21
N SER A 390 -19.09 28.47 2.43
CA SER A 390 -19.29 29.88 2.09
C SER A 390 -19.24 30.16 0.58
N TYR A 391 -18.78 29.20 -0.23
CA TYR A 391 -18.63 29.33 -1.68
C TYR A 391 -19.70 28.55 -2.48
N THR A 392 -20.68 27.96 -1.79
CA THR A 392 -21.83 27.31 -2.48
C THR A 392 -22.82 28.36 -2.97
N THR A 393 -23.46 28.11 -4.12
CA THR A 393 -24.41 29.03 -4.78
C THR A 393 -25.60 29.45 -3.90
N ASP A 394 -25.98 28.58 -2.93
CA ASP A 394 -27.11 28.81 -2.03
C ASP A 394 -26.72 29.46 -0.69
N SER A 395 -25.45 29.84 -0.52
CA SER A 395 -25.00 30.49 0.72
C SER A 395 -25.34 31.98 0.69
N PRO A 396 -26.11 32.51 1.67
CA PRO A 396 -26.43 33.94 1.76
C PRO A 396 -25.20 34.83 2.01
N LYS A 397 -24.01 34.25 2.21
CA LYS A 397 -22.74 34.97 2.44
C LYS A 397 -21.91 35.17 1.16
N THR A 398 -22.39 34.76 -0.03
CA THR A 398 -21.74 34.99 -1.33
C THR A 398 -21.92 36.44 -1.83
N ASN A 399 -22.11 37.42 -0.96
CA ASN A 399 -21.82 38.81 -1.27
C ASN A 399 -20.31 39.05 -1.36
N ILE A 400 -19.64 38.29 -2.23
CA ILE A 400 -18.33 38.68 -2.77
C ILE A 400 -18.65 39.90 -3.61
N LYS A 401 -18.26 41.09 -3.13
CA LYS A 401 -18.33 42.33 -3.90
C LYS A 401 -17.78 42.03 -5.31
N ALA A 402 -18.64 42.09 -6.32
CA ALA A 402 -18.19 42.01 -7.69
C ALA A 402 -17.03 42.99 -7.88
N PRO A 403 -15.94 42.64 -8.58
CA PRO A 403 -14.88 43.57 -8.87
C PRO A 403 -15.49 44.84 -9.40
N PRO A 404 -15.03 46.05 -8.99
CA PRO A 404 -15.56 47.29 -9.48
C PRO A 404 -15.52 47.23 -11.01
N GLN A 405 -16.71 47.37 -11.64
CA GLN A 405 -16.76 47.47 -13.09
C GLN A 405 -15.86 48.66 -13.44
N GLU A 406 -14.83 48.42 -14.22
CA GLU A 406 -14.09 49.48 -14.88
C GLU A 406 -15.12 50.32 -15.65
N LYS A 407 -15.38 51.50 -15.13
CA LYS A 407 -16.12 52.53 -15.88
C LYS A 407 -15.25 52.84 -17.10
N ASN A 408 -15.71 52.37 -18.27
CA ASN A 408 -15.20 52.82 -19.56
C ASN A 408 -15.12 54.35 -19.53
N LEU A 409 -13.91 54.89 -19.65
CA LEU A 409 -13.59 56.22 -20.14
C LEU A 409 -12.98 56.05 -21.52
#